data_a879753222be9e760f75e96dc2026058
#
_entry.id   a879753222be9e760f75e96dc2026058
#
_cell.length_a   1.000
_cell.length_b   1.000
_cell.length_c   1.000
_cell.angle_alpha   90.00
_cell.angle_beta   90.00
_cell.angle_gamma   90.00
#
_symmetry.space_group_name_H-M   'P 1'
#
loop_
_entity.id
_entity.type
_entity.pdbx_description
1 polymer ?
#
loop_
_entity_poly.entity_id
_entity_poly.type
_entity_poly.pdbx_seq_one_letter_code
_entity_poly.pdbx_strand_id
1 'polypeptide(L)'
;MKKALLLLLIFMLSLALLAACGQPAEEGEGEPEAAETETETAEEGGTRTITDMSGHEVEIPAEVNTYVESWFAHNAVDLMLDKAEGMLITCASPEQHPWMYTVCPNFWNAQSVKFATDMSLEEIIAADPDVVFGSNEDFREMFEAVGLPFINCSFKTYDEMIQAVKLTAEVFGGDAIEVADAWANYLQERLDWVSERVADIPDEERVRVAHGSSIYELDFDGANTIIDEWITYSGAINAAAEGLEGNLQTISLEQVIEWDPDVLITGRPHSQVEEVLNDPAWAALTAVKNGKVYSNPRGIFAWDRYGVEEALQPQWCASLLYPDRFEDFDIKEEVKYFYKEFLGYELTDEEAQMILNYEAPTLTEADRPAA
;
A
#
# COMPACT_ATOMS: atom_id res chain seq x y z
N MET A 1 -50.27 0.91 27.86
CA MET A 1 -51.71 0.92 27.45
C MET A 1 -51.79 1.18 25.97
N LYS A 2 -52.37 0.22 25.27
CA LYS A 2 -53.10 0.27 23.99
C LYS A 2 -52.21 0.47 22.74
N LYS A 3 -51.91 -0.56 22.05
CA LYS A 3 -52.62 -1.35 20.99
C LYS A 3 -52.18 -0.84 19.62
N ALA A 4 -51.45 -1.55 18.82
CA ALA A 4 -51.79 -2.79 18.07
C ALA A 4 -52.75 -2.49 16.90
N LEU A 5 -52.28 -2.97 15.73
CA LEU A 5 -53.11 -3.57 14.69
C LEU A 5 -53.51 -2.71 13.49
N LEU A 6 -53.07 -3.10 12.31
CA LEU A 6 -53.84 -3.52 11.13
C LEU A 6 -52.88 -3.63 9.96
N LEU A 7 -52.41 -4.74 9.51
CA LEU A 7 -52.91 -5.94 8.84
C LEU A 7 -53.86 -5.69 7.65
N LEU A 8 -53.32 -6.07 6.48
CA LEU A 8 -53.90 -6.87 5.41
C LEU A 8 -54.94 -6.25 4.47
N LEU A 9 -54.79 -6.69 3.28
CA LEU A 9 -55.66 -6.91 2.11
C LEU A 9 -55.35 -5.96 0.94
N ILE A 10 -55.20 -6.42 -0.31
CA ILE A 10 -55.93 -7.43 -1.12
C ILE A 10 -55.09 -7.73 -2.32
N PHE A 11 -54.72 -8.82 -2.63
CA PHE A 11 -55.01 -9.93 -3.54
C PHE A 11 -56.28 -9.79 -4.41
N MET A 12 -56.14 -9.83 -5.72
CA MET A 12 -56.97 -10.48 -6.72
C MET A 12 -56.63 -9.94 -8.13
N LEU A 13 -56.06 -10.75 -8.95
CA LEU A 13 -56.60 -11.78 -9.85
C LEU A 13 -57.39 -11.22 -11.05
N SER A 14 -56.87 -11.43 -12.22
CA SER A 14 -57.69 -11.84 -13.35
C SER A 14 -56.90 -12.63 -14.38
N LEU A 15 -57.29 -13.89 -14.44
CA LEU A 15 -56.94 -14.95 -15.37
C LEU A 15 -57.84 -14.77 -16.61
N ALA A 16 -57.29 -14.89 -17.82
CA ALA A 16 -58.10 -15.28 -18.97
C ALA A 16 -57.25 -16.18 -19.89
N LEU A 17 -57.65 -17.44 -19.86
CA LEU A 17 -57.31 -18.48 -20.83
C LEU A 17 -57.91 -18.14 -22.21
N LEU A 18 -57.24 -18.61 -23.27
CA LEU A 18 -57.85 -19.52 -24.26
C LEU A 18 -56.80 -20.21 -25.11
N ALA A 19 -56.98 -21.50 -25.24
CA ALA A 19 -56.17 -22.49 -25.92
C ALA A 19 -56.43 -22.53 -27.45
N ALA A 20 -55.44 -23.05 -28.20
CA ALA A 20 -55.65 -24.06 -29.24
C ALA A 20 -54.33 -24.59 -29.81
N CYS A 21 -54.13 -25.86 -29.59
CA CYS A 21 -53.58 -26.98 -30.36
C CYS A 21 -52.71 -26.74 -31.61
N GLY A 22 -51.60 -27.50 -31.65
CA GLY A 22 -50.98 -28.02 -32.86
C GLY A 22 -49.51 -28.40 -32.71
N GLN A 23 -49.21 -29.70 -32.51
CA GLN A 23 -47.85 -30.32 -32.61
C GLN A 23 -47.58 -30.74 -34.08
N PRO A 24 -46.39 -31.31 -34.52
CA PRO A 24 -45.11 -31.51 -33.82
C PRO A 24 -43.82 -31.13 -34.63
N ALA A 25 -42.68 -31.15 -33.89
CA ALA A 25 -41.30 -31.54 -34.18
C ALA A 25 -40.53 -30.97 -35.38
N GLU A 26 -39.40 -30.37 -35.05
CA GLU A 26 -38.07 -30.75 -35.59
C GLU A 26 -36.94 -30.18 -34.69
N GLU A 27 -35.96 -31.01 -34.48
CA GLU A 27 -34.73 -30.73 -33.71
C GLU A 27 -33.88 -29.71 -34.48
N GLY A 28 -33.34 -28.71 -33.74
CA GLY A 28 -32.33 -27.79 -34.21
C GLY A 28 -31.44 -27.37 -33.03
N GLU A 29 -30.21 -27.87 -33.00
CA GLU A 29 -29.13 -27.45 -32.11
C GLU A 29 -28.91 -25.94 -32.25
N GLY A 30 -29.14 -25.19 -31.20
CA GLY A 30 -28.79 -23.79 -31.05
C GLY A 30 -27.64 -23.63 -30.09
N GLU A 31 -26.49 -23.21 -30.61
CA GLU A 31 -25.35 -22.70 -29.83
C GLU A 31 -25.79 -21.56 -28.91
N PRO A 32 -25.16 -21.41 -27.70
CA PRO A 32 -25.46 -20.28 -26.83
C PRO A 32 -24.85 -19.00 -27.45
N GLU A 33 -25.75 -18.07 -27.74
CA GLU A 33 -25.45 -16.71 -28.14
C GLU A 33 -24.59 -16.05 -27.04
N ALA A 34 -23.35 -15.72 -27.41
CA ALA A 34 -22.44 -14.94 -26.57
C ALA A 34 -23.07 -13.58 -26.29
N ALA A 35 -23.22 -13.24 -25.02
CA ALA A 35 -23.58 -11.90 -24.63
C ALA A 35 -22.46 -10.94 -25.13
N GLU A 36 -22.82 -10.14 -26.10
CA GLU A 36 -22.01 -8.99 -26.53
C GLU A 36 -21.89 -8.06 -25.32
N THR A 37 -20.71 -8.00 -24.73
CA THR A 37 -20.34 -6.94 -23.81
C THR A 37 -20.30 -5.67 -24.66
N GLU A 38 -21.26 -4.80 -24.47
CA GLU A 38 -21.24 -3.45 -25.05
C GLU A 38 -19.99 -2.75 -24.49
N THR A 39 -18.95 -2.68 -25.28
CA THR A 39 -17.82 -1.77 -25.05
C THR A 39 -18.38 -0.37 -25.30
N GLU A 40 -18.70 0.36 -24.22
CA GLU A 40 -18.95 1.80 -24.31
C GLU A 40 -17.72 2.44 -24.93
N THR A 41 -17.86 2.90 -26.17
CA THR A 41 -16.87 3.80 -26.77
C THR A 41 -16.95 5.12 -26.04
N ALA A 42 -15.93 5.42 -25.22
CA ALA A 42 -15.77 6.71 -24.57
C ALA A 42 -15.82 7.82 -25.64
N GLU A 43 -16.72 8.78 -25.49
CA GLU A 43 -16.68 10.03 -26.24
C GLU A 43 -15.43 10.80 -25.80
N GLU A 44 -14.61 11.29 -26.74
CA GLU A 44 -13.47 12.18 -26.46
C GLU A 44 -13.97 13.39 -25.62
N GLY A 45 -13.51 13.50 -24.35
CA GLY A 45 -13.87 14.59 -23.44
C GLY A 45 -14.99 14.27 -22.43
N GLY A 46 -15.39 13.00 -22.26
CA GLY A 46 -16.35 12.58 -21.22
C GLY A 46 -15.74 12.48 -19.82
N THR A 47 -16.61 12.25 -18.82
CA THR A 47 -16.22 11.93 -17.43
C THR A 47 -16.69 10.52 -17.09
N ARG A 48 -16.10 9.92 -16.05
CA ARG A 48 -16.54 8.67 -15.44
C ARG A 48 -16.49 8.79 -13.92
N THR A 49 -17.22 7.96 -13.23
CA THR A 49 -17.25 7.93 -11.76
C THR A 49 -16.48 6.72 -11.26
N ILE A 50 -15.66 6.94 -10.23
CA ILE A 50 -14.98 5.88 -9.46
C ILE A 50 -15.43 6.00 -8.00
N THR A 51 -15.24 4.92 -7.22
CA THR A 51 -15.39 4.95 -5.77
C THR A 51 -13.99 4.85 -5.16
N ASP A 52 -13.58 5.84 -4.37
CA ASP A 52 -12.27 5.87 -3.75
C ASP A 52 -12.20 5.03 -2.44
N MET A 53 -11.02 4.95 -1.82
CA MET A 53 -10.80 4.12 -0.62
C MET A 53 -11.54 4.63 0.63
N SER A 54 -12.02 5.87 0.63
CA SER A 54 -12.91 6.41 1.69
C SER A 54 -14.40 6.18 1.42
N GLY A 55 -14.73 5.59 0.25
CA GLY A 55 -16.09 5.29 -0.17
C GLY A 55 -16.82 6.44 -0.84
N HIS A 56 -16.12 7.52 -1.22
CA HIS A 56 -16.70 8.62 -1.98
C HIS A 56 -16.74 8.30 -3.48
N GLU A 57 -17.87 8.66 -4.12
CA GLU A 57 -17.97 8.68 -5.58
C GLU A 57 -17.30 9.95 -6.10
N VAL A 58 -16.26 9.79 -6.92
CA VAL A 58 -15.47 10.87 -7.51
C VAL A 58 -15.65 10.87 -9.00
N GLU A 59 -16.11 11.99 -9.57
CA GLU A 59 -16.18 12.19 -11.02
C GLU A 59 -14.81 12.63 -11.53
N ILE A 60 -14.23 11.85 -12.45
CA ILE A 60 -12.91 12.10 -13.04
C ILE A 60 -13.02 12.16 -14.58
N PRO A 61 -12.04 12.74 -15.29
CA PRO A 61 -11.98 12.63 -16.75
C PRO A 61 -12.00 11.16 -17.21
N ALA A 62 -12.56 10.91 -18.41
CA ALA A 62 -12.58 9.56 -18.99
C ALA A 62 -11.17 9.00 -19.15
N GLU A 63 -10.21 9.86 -19.51
CA GLU A 63 -8.76 9.57 -19.55
C GLU A 63 -8.04 10.50 -18.57
N VAL A 64 -7.18 9.93 -17.72
CA VAL A 64 -6.33 10.65 -16.77
C VAL A 64 -4.89 10.55 -17.26
N ASN A 65 -4.29 11.69 -17.61
CA ASN A 65 -2.95 11.78 -18.17
C ASN A 65 -2.00 12.55 -17.24
N THR A 66 -2.53 13.47 -16.44
CA THR A 66 -1.75 14.32 -15.54
C THR A 66 -2.31 14.30 -14.13
N TYR A 67 -1.43 14.34 -13.15
CA TYR A 67 -1.87 14.27 -11.76
C TYR A 67 -0.89 14.93 -10.78
N VAL A 68 -1.39 15.11 -9.57
CA VAL A 68 -0.62 15.54 -8.41
C VAL A 68 -0.62 14.43 -7.37
N GLU A 69 0.55 14.11 -6.81
CA GLU A 69 0.69 13.11 -5.75
C GLU A 69 1.01 13.77 -4.41
N SER A 70 0.08 13.66 -3.46
CA SER A 70 0.19 14.29 -2.15
C SER A 70 0.57 13.33 -1.02
N TRP A 71 0.69 12.02 -1.29
CA TRP A 71 1.05 11.01 -0.31
C TRP A 71 2.36 10.29 -0.65
N PHE A 72 3.37 10.42 0.23
CA PHE A 72 4.72 9.90 0.00
C PHE A 72 4.77 8.43 -0.45
N ALA A 73 4.01 7.55 0.21
CA ALA A 73 4.02 6.13 -0.08
C ALA A 73 3.42 5.80 -1.46
N HIS A 74 2.39 6.55 -1.87
CA HIS A 74 1.68 6.31 -3.11
C HIS A 74 2.51 6.60 -4.36
N ASN A 75 3.54 7.47 -4.27
CA ASN A 75 4.53 7.63 -5.34
C ASN A 75 5.17 6.30 -5.77
N ALA A 76 5.28 5.32 -4.86
CA ALA A 76 5.79 3.99 -5.20
C ALA A 76 4.81 3.20 -6.08
N VAL A 77 3.51 3.41 -5.91
CA VAL A 77 2.46 2.84 -6.77
C VAL A 77 2.55 3.44 -8.17
N ASP A 78 2.64 4.77 -8.27
CA ASP A 78 2.75 5.47 -9.56
C ASP A 78 3.99 5.02 -10.34
N LEU A 79 5.11 4.81 -9.65
CA LEU A 79 6.35 4.32 -10.24
C LEU A 79 6.16 2.89 -10.77
N MET A 80 5.60 2.01 -9.96
CA MET A 80 5.34 0.62 -10.34
C MET A 80 4.40 0.51 -11.54
N LEU A 81 3.38 1.37 -11.60
CA LEU A 81 2.43 1.41 -12.71
C LEU A 81 2.96 2.09 -13.98
N ASP A 82 4.23 2.54 -13.98
CA ASP A 82 4.89 3.29 -15.07
C ASP A 82 4.13 4.58 -15.45
N LYS A 83 3.62 5.30 -14.43
CA LYS A 83 2.83 6.52 -14.61
C LYS A 83 3.54 7.81 -14.20
N ALA A 84 4.78 7.73 -13.72
CA ALA A 84 5.55 8.88 -13.26
C ALA A 84 5.73 10.00 -14.32
N GLU A 85 5.59 9.69 -15.61
CA GLU A 85 5.66 10.71 -16.68
C GLU A 85 4.51 11.74 -16.59
N GLY A 86 3.33 11.33 -16.15
CA GLY A 86 2.15 12.18 -15.97
C GLY A 86 2.13 12.99 -14.67
N MET A 87 3.08 12.74 -13.77
CA MET A 87 3.16 13.41 -12.48
C MET A 87 3.65 14.85 -12.64
N LEU A 88 2.80 15.84 -12.32
CA LEU A 88 3.13 17.25 -12.39
C LEU A 88 3.79 17.75 -11.10
N ILE A 89 3.24 17.34 -9.97
CA ILE A 89 3.69 17.70 -8.61
C ILE A 89 3.74 16.46 -7.75
N THR A 90 4.81 16.31 -6.97
CA THR A 90 5.01 15.23 -6.02
C THR A 90 5.40 15.75 -4.64
N CYS A 91 5.05 15.03 -3.60
CA CYS A 91 5.58 15.25 -2.26
C CYS A 91 6.98 14.62 -2.03
N ALA A 92 7.42 13.71 -2.91
CA ALA A 92 8.76 13.10 -2.83
C ALA A 92 9.86 14.09 -3.22
N SER A 93 11.03 14.00 -2.58
CA SER A 93 12.23 14.78 -2.96
C SER A 93 13.45 13.88 -3.11
N PRO A 94 14.43 14.26 -3.93
CA PRO A 94 15.61 13.43 -4.14
C PRO A 94 16.46 13.25 -2.87
N GLU A 95 16.39 14.18 -1.92
CA GLU A 95 17.10 14.05 -0.64
C GLU A 95 16.44 13.07 0.32
N GLN A 96 15.11 12.95 0.28
CA GLN A 96 14.34 12.07 1.18
C GLN A 96 14.05 10.70 0.58
N HIS A 97 13.95 10.62 -0.75
CA HIS A 97 13.58 9.42 -1.49
C HIS A 97 14.55 9.14 -2.66
N PRO A 98 15.88 9.07 -2.42
CA PRO A 98 16.86 8.99 -3.50
C PRO A 98 16.68 7.76 -4.39
N TRP A 99 16.22 6.63 -3.84
CA TRP A 99 15.92 5.44 -4.63
C TRP A 99 14.80 5.65 -5.66
N MET A 100 13.74 6.43 -5.36
CA MET A 100 12.70 6.75 -6.34
C MET A 100 13.29 7.44 -7.57
N TYR A 101 14.15 8.44 -7.34
CA TYR A 101 14.80 9.21 -8.40
C TYR A 101 15.89 8.44 -9.15
N THR A 102 16.48 7.42 -8.50
CA THR A 102 17.46 6.53 -9.13
C THR A 102 16.77 5.51 -10.02
N VAL A 103 15.72 4.87 -9.51
CA VAL A 103 14.97 3.82 -10.20
C VAL A 103 14.13 4.39 -11.33
N CYS A 104 13.51 5.54 -11.12
CA CYS A 104 12.67 6.20 -12.11
C CYS A 104 13.12 7.66 -12.36
N PRO A 105 13.96 7.90 -13.37
CA PRO A 105 14.41 9.25 -13.68
C PRO A 105 13.30 10.24 -14.05
N ASN A 106 12.11 9.77 -14.44
CA ASN A 106 10.96 10.65 -14.74
C ASN A 106 10.49 11.46 -13.52
N PHE A 107 10.78 11.01 -12.29
CA PHE A 107 10.51 11.80 -11.07
C PHE A 107 11.18 13.18 -11.06
N TRP A 108 12.32 13.33 -11.76
CA TRP A 108 12.98 14.62 -11.90
C TRP A 108 12.19 15.64 -12.70
N ASN A 109 11.15 15.23 -13.43
CA ASN A 109 10.30 16.13 -14.22
C ASN A 109 9.18 16.74 -13.36
N ALA A 110 8.75 16.06 -12.29
CA ALA A 110 7.75 16.57 -11.37
C ALA A 110 8.31 17.66 -10.46
N GLN A 111 7.49 18.66 -10.14
CA GLN A 111 7.82 19.65 -9.13
C GLN A 111 7.69 19.03 -7.74
N SER A 112 8.79 18.96 -6.99
CA SER A 112 8.77 18.49 -5.60
C SER A 112 8.30 19.59 -4.66
N VAL A 113 7.26 19.33 -3.84
CA VAL A 113 6.74 20.26 -2.82
C VAL A 113 6.50 19.53 -1.49
N LYS A 114 6.66 20.25 -0.39
CA LYS A 114 6.30 19.73 0.94
C LYS A 114 4.85 20.07 1.24
N PHE A 115 3.94 19.14 0.97
CA PHE A 115 2.51 19.38 1.11
C PHE A 115 2.08 19.90 2.50
N ALA A 116 2.76 19.51 3.57
CA ALA A 116 2.44 19.97 4.92
C ALA A 116 2.79 21.44 5.20
N THR A 117 3.76 22.01 4.48
CA THR A 117 4.31 23.35 4.76
C THR A 117 4.35 24.31 3.58
N ASP A 118 4.56 23.79 2.39
CA ASP A 118 4.90 24.59 1.21
C ASP A 118 3.86 24.44 0.08
N MET A 119 2.77 23.68 0.30
CA MET A 119 1.72 23.48 -0.70
C MET A 119 1.02 24.80 -1.01
N SER A 120 1.11 25.21 -2.26
CA SER A 120 0.33 26.32 -2.80
C SER A 120 -0.80 25.78 -3.66
N LEU A 121 -2.04 25.98 -3.20
CA LEU A 121 -3.22 25.61 -3.99
C LEU A 121 -3.23 26.32 -5.36
N GLU A 122 -2.70 27.56 -5.41
CA GLU A 122 -2.58 28.31 -6.66
C GLU A 122 -1.60 27.65 -7.64
N GLU A 123 -0.50 27.07 -7.14
CA GLU A 123 0.46 26.33 -7.97
C GLU A 123 -0.14 25.03 -8.52
N ILE A 124 -0.91 24.31 -7.69
CA ILE A 124 -1.61 23.09 -8.12
C ILE A 124 -2.66 23.43 -9.19
N ILE A 125 -3.47 24.47 -8.98
CA ILE A 125 -4.45 24.93 -9.98
C ILE A 125 -3.73 25.38 -11.28
N ALA A 126 -2.57 26.04 -11.17
CA ALA A 126 -1.82 26.49 -12.33
C ALA A 126 -1.15 25.34 -13.10
N ALA A 127 -0.89 24.21 -12.45
CA ALA A 127 -0.39 23.00 -13.09
C ALA A 127 -1.48 22.27 -13.89
N ASP A 128 -2.76 22.54 -13.60
CA ASP A 128 -3.95 22.00 -14.29
C ASP A 128 -3.95 20.46 -14.38
N PRO A 129 -3.86 19.74 -13.23
CA PRO A 129 -3.89 18.28 -13.21
C PRO A 129 -5.32 17.75 -13.45
N ASP A 130 -5.41 16.56 -14.01
CA ASP A 130 -6.68 15.84 -14.18
C ASP A 130 -7.25 15.39 -12.82
N VAL A 131 -6.37 14.93 -11.90
CA VAL A 131 -6.75 14.44 -10.57
C VAL A 131 -5.64 14.72 -9.54
N VAL A 132 -6.01 14.63 -8.25
CA VAL A 132 -5.07 14.66 -7.12
C VAL A 132 -5.22 13.36 -6.32
N PHE A 133 -4.13 12.61 -6.16
CA PHE A 133 -4.08 11.47 -5.25
C PHE A 133 -3.59 11.85 -3.85
N GLY A 134 -4.08 11.15 -2.84
CA GLY A 134 -3.62 11.35 -1.47
C GLY A 134 -4.25 10.40 -0.45
N SER A 135 -3.86 10.57 0.82
CA SER A 135 -4.37 9.77 1.95
C SER A 135 -5.05 10.63 3.03
N ASN A 136 -4.92 11.95 2.96
CA ASN A 136 -5.48 12.84 3.97
C ASN A 136 -6.81 13.41 3.48
N GLU A 137 -7.89 12.95 4.10
CA GLU A 137 -9.26 13.36 3.77
C GLU A 137 -9.53 14.86 4.01
N ASP A 138 -8.74 15.50 4.87
CA ASP A 138 -8.85 16.95 5.11
C ASP A 138 -8.55 17.78 3.83
N PHE A 139 -7.88 17.19 2.85
CA PHE A 139 -7.60 17.86 1.57
C PHE A 139 -8.77 17.83 0.58
N ARG A 140 -9.72 16.91 0.74
CA ARG A 140 -10.87 16.75 -0.17
C ARG A 140 -11.64 18.04 -0.38
N GLU A 141 -12.16 18.62 0.70
CA GLU A 141 -12.97 19.84 0.63
C GLU A 141 -12.21 20.98 -0.08
N MET A 142 -10.91 21.08 0.17
CA MET A 142 -10.05 22.11 -0.42
C MET A 142 -9.91 21.94 -1.94
N PHE A 143 -9.65 20.71 -2.44
CA PHE A 143 -9.47 20.46 -3.88
C PHE A 143 -10.81 20.50 -4.62
N GLU A 144 -11.87 19.91 -4.07
CA GLU A 144 -13.19 19.94 -4.68
C GLU A 144 -13.77 21.35 -4.77
N ALA A 145 -13.47 22.24 -3.82
CA ALA A 145 -13.89 23.65 -3.86
C ALA A 145 -13.34 24.42 -5.08
N VAL A 146 -12.25 23.95 -5.67
CA VAL A 146 -11.63 24.52 -6.88
C VAL A 146 -11.84 23.67 -8.13
N GLY A 147 -12.66 22.61 -8.03
CA GLY A 147 -13.03 21.74 -9.15
C GLY A 147 -11.99 20.69 -9.49
N LEU A 148 -11.04 20.40 -8.60
CA LEU A 148 -10.06 19.34 -8.77
C LEU A 148 -10.55 18.04 -8.09
N PRO A 149 -10.69 16.93 -8.81
CA PRO A 149 -11.05 15.64 -8.23
C PRO A 149 -9.94 15.16 -7.27
N PHE A 150 -10.31 14.84 -6.02
CA PHE A 150 -9.41 14.24 -5.04
C PHE A 150 -9.75 12.77 -4.85
N ILE A 151 -8.76 11.91 -4.98
CA ILE A 151 -8.88 10.46 -4.86
C ILE A 151 -8.12 10.01 -3.61
N ASN A 152 -8.87 9.55 -2.61
CA ASN A 152 -8.26 8.97 -1.40
C ASN A 152 -7.79 7.54 -1.70
N CYS A 153 -6.50 7.28 -1.47
CA CYS A 153 -5.85 5.98 -1.67
C CYS A 153 -5.41 5.33 -0.35
N SER A 154 -5.88 5.82 0.82
CA SER A 154 -5.45 5.33 2.12
C SER A 154 -5.97 3.92 2.42
N PHE A 155 -5.15 3.14 3.12
CA PHE A 155 -5.46 1.77 3.53
C PHE A 155 -4.77 1.42 4.86
N LYS A 156 -5.18 0.29 5.48
CA LYS A 156 -4.65 -0.19 6.76
C LYS A 156 -4.32 -1.67 6.77
N THR A 157 -4.79 -2.41 5.75
CA THR A 157 -4.63 -3.85 5.62
C THR A 157 -4.07 -4.21 4.25
N TYR A 158 -3.54 -5.41 4.10
CA TYR A 158 -3.08 -5.89 2.80
C TYR A 158 -4.21 -6.01 1.77
N ASP A 159 -5.40 -6.43 2.20
CA ASP A 159 -6.57 -6.48 1.31
C ASP A 159 -6.96 -5.09 0.81
N GLU A 160 -6.95 -4.09 1.68
CA GLU A 160 -7.21 -2.70 1.31
C GLU A 160 -6.08 -2.13 0.44
N MET A 161 -4.82 -2.51 0.69
CA MET A 161 -3.67 -2.13 -0.14
C MET A 161 -3.81 -2.62 -1.58
N ILE A 162 -4.20 -3.89 -1.76
CA ILE A 162 -4.50 -4.44 -3.08
C ILE A 162 -5.61 -3.64 -3.76
N GLN A 163 -6.67 -3.28 -3.03
CA GLN A 163 -7.76 -2.48 -3.57
C GLN A 163 -7.30 -1.07 -3.97
N ALA A 164 -6.47 -0.41 -3.16
CA ALA A 164 -5.93 0.92 -3.45
C ALA A 164 -5.04 0.92 -4.71
N VAL A 165 -4.16 -0.08 -4.86
CA VAL A 165 -3.31 -0.23 -6.04
C VAL A 165 -4.16 -0.48 -7.29
N LYS A 166 -5.18 -1.35 -7.21
CA LYS A 166 -6.11 -1.61 -8.32
C LYS A 166 -6.96 -0.40 -8.67
N LEU A 167 -7.42 0.37 -7.69
CA LEU A 167 -8.13 1.62 -7.89
C LEU A 167 -7.25 2.62 -8.69
N THR A 168 -5.99 2.78 -8.29
CA THR A 168 -5.05 3.66 -8.99
C THR A 168 -4.83 3.21 -10.43
N ALA A 169 -4.67 1.89 -10.63
CA ALA A 169 -4.56 1.33 -11.97
C ALA A 169 -5.84 1.52 -12.80
N GLU A 170 -7.02 1.43 -12.21
CA GLU A 170 -8.30 1.73 -12.86
C GLU A 170 -8.38 3.20 -13.27
N VAL A 171 -7.91 4.13 -12.43
CA VAL A 171 -7.86 5.56 -12.73
C VAL A 171 -7.00 5.83 -13.97
N PHE A 172 -5.84 5.22 -14.09
CA PHE A 172 -4.96 5.39 -15.26
C PHE A 172 -5.40 4.55 -16.47
N GLY A 173 -6.00 3.39 -16.25
CA GLY A 173 -6.39 2.46 -17.31
C GLY A 173 -5.21 1.81 -18.05
N GLY A 174 -5.54 1.15 -19.18
CA GLY A 174 -4.52 0.53 -20.03
C GLY A 174 -3.67 -0.52 -19.33
N ASP A 175 -2.38 -0.53 -19.61
CA ASP A 175 -1.41 -1.53 -19.10
C ASP A 175 -1.24 -1.49 -17.57
N ALA A 176 -1.61 -0.38 -16.91
CA ALA A 176 -1.54 -0.26 -15.45
C ALA A 176 -2.37 -1.35 -14.74
N ILE A 177 -3.49 -1.76 -15.32
CA ILE A 177 -4.37 -2.80 -14.75
C ILE A 177 -3.65 -4.14 -14.69
N GLU A 178 -2.95 -4.53 -15.76
CA GLU A 178 -2.21 -5.80 -15.81
C GLU A 178 -1.04 -5.80 -14.81
N VAL A 179 -0.35 -4.67 -14.66
CA VAL A 179 0.74 -4.52 -13.68
C VAL A 179 0.21 -4.62 -12.24
N ALA A 180 -0.89 -3.93 -11.92
CA ALA A 180 -1.52 -3.99 -10.62
C ALA A 180 -2.00 -5.40 -10.25
N ASP A 181 -2.58 -6.13 -11.21
CA ASP A 181 -3.02 -7.52 -11.02
C ASP A 181 -1.82 -8.45 -10.79
N ALA A 182 -0.73 -8.29 -11.56
CA ALA A 182 0.49 -9.08 -11.39
C ALA A 182 1.12 -8.85 -10.01
N TRP A 183 1.22 -7.60 -9.57
CA TRP A 183 1.73 -7.25 -8.25
C TRP A 183 0.83 -7.78 -7.12
N ALA A 184 -0.49 -7.64 -7.25
CA ALA A 184 -1.44 -8.15 -6.27
C ALA A 184 -1.34 -9.67 -6.12
N ASN A 185 -1.21 -10.39 -7.23
CA ASN A 185 -0.99 -11.84 -7.20
C ASN A 185 0.34 -12.20 -6.52
N TYR A 186 1.43 -11.48 -6.84
CA TYR A 186 2.72 -11.67 -6.19
C TYR A 186 2.60 -11.46 -4.67
N LEU A 187 2.01 -10.35 -4.23
CA LEU A 187 1.80 -10.08 -2.80
C LEU A 187 1.05 -11.23 -2.13
N GLN A 188 -0.09 -11.66 -2.68
CA GLN A 188 -0.89 -12.75 -2.11
C GLN A 188 -0.11 -14.06 -2.05
N GLU A 189 0.58 -14.44 -3.12
CA GLU A 189 1.42 -15.65 -3.15
C GLU A 189 2.51 -15.62 -2.07
N ARG A 190 3.11 -14.46 -1.82
CA ARG A 190 4.15 -14.30 -0.79
C ARG A 190 3.59 -14.33 0.64
N LEU A 191 2.43 -13.72 0.86
CA LEU A 191 1.72 -13.83 2.14
C LEU A 191 1.36 -15.27 2.46
N ASP A 192 0.80 -16.01 1.49
CA ASP A 192 0.45 -17.42 1.64
C ASP A 192 1.70 -18.27 1.90
N TRP A 193 2.76 -18.05 1.13
CA TRP A 193 4.04 -18.78 1.24
C TRP A 193 4.72 -18.58 2.61
N VAL A 194 4.69 -17.37 3.18
CA VAL A 194 5.17 -17.10 4.54
C VAL A 194 4.27 -17.77 5.56
N SER A 195 2.95 -17.58 5.45
CA SER A 195 1.96 -18.12 6.37
C SER A 195 2.04 -19.63 6.49
N GLU A 196 2.21 -20.35 5.38
CA GLU A 196 2.36 -21.82 5.38
C GLU A 196 3.60 -22.28 6.18
N ARG A 197 4.70 -21.52 6.11
CA ARG A 197 5.96 -21.86 6.82
C ARG A 197 5.91 -21.62 8.32
N VAL A 198 5.04 -20.73 8.77
CA VAL A 198 4.93 -20.33 10.19
C VAL A 198 3.67 -20.82 10.88
N ALA A 199 2.76 -21.47 10.14
CA ALA A 199 1.43 -21.88 10.62
C ALA A 199 1.45 -22.85 11.82
N ASP A 200 2.48 -23.70 11.92
CA ASP A 200 2.62 -24.70 12.98
C ASP A 200 3.38 -24.20 14.22
N ILE A 201 3.77 -22.90 14.26
CA ILE A 201 4.41 -22.32 15.43
C ILE A 201 3.35 -22.13 16.52
N PRO A 202 3.51 -22.78 17.70
CA PRO A 202 2.61 -22.56 18.82
C PRO A 202 2.67 -21.12 19.33
N ASP A 203 1.57 -20.57 19.82
CA ASP A 203 1.50 -19.18 20.28
C ASP A 203 2.56 -18.84 21.33
N GLU A 204 2.89 -19.79 22.22
CA GLU A 204 3.94 -19.63 23.25
C GLU A 204 5.36 -19.63 22.71
N GLU A 205 5.59 -20.05 21.46
CA GLU A 205 6.89 -20.05 20.78
C GLU A 205 7.02 -18.90 19.77
N ARG A 206 5.95 -18.13 19.55
CA ARG A 206 5.98 -16.99 18.64
C ARG A 206 6.83 -15.86 19.21
N VAL A 207 7.70 -15.31 18.36
CA VAL A 207 8.56 -14.18 18.72
C VAL A 207 7.72 -12.93 18.96
N ARG A 208 7.94 -12.23 20.05
CA ARG A 208 7.28 -10.96 20.37
C ARG A 208 8.09 -9.82 19.77
N VAL A 209 7.51 -9.14 18.80
CA VAL A 209 8.13 -8.02 18.07
C VAL A 209 7.47 -6.72 18.49
N ALA A 210 8.25 -5.68 18.75
CA ALA A 210 7.73 -4.31 18.77
C ALA A 210 8.38 -3.52 17.63
N HIS A 211 7.56 -2.81 16.86
CA HIS A 211 7.99 -1.93 15.79
C HIS A 211 7.77 -0.48 16.17
N GLY A 212 8.78 0.35 15.92
CA GLY A 212 8.68 1.79 16.07
C GLY A 212 9.19 2.50 14.83
N SER A 213 8.38 3.40 14.32
CA SER A 213 8.81 4.30 13.23
C SER A 213 10.05 5.09 13.61
N SER A 214 10.18 5.40 14.90
CA SER A 214 11.39 5.92 15.55
C SER A 214 11.41 5.43 16.98
N ILE A 215 12.15 4.35 17.24
CA ILE A 215 12.24 3.79 18.60
C ILE A 215 12.91 4.73 19.58
N TYR A 216 13.85 5.57 19.14
CA TYR A 216 14.52 6.54 20.01
C TYR A 216 13.60 7.71 20.42
N GLU A 217 12.71 8.13 19.52
CA GLU A 217 11.68 9.13 19.77
C GLU A 217 10.43 8.53 20.43
N LEU A 218 10.43 7.22 20.64
CA LEU A 218 9.33 6.45 21.28
C LEU A 218 8.02 6.48 20.49
N ASP A 219 8.11 6.56 19.16
CA ASP A 219 6.95 6.47 18.27
C ASP A 219 6.76 5.02 17.81
N PHE A 220 5.77 4.35 18.36
CA PHE A 220 5.47 2.93 18.13
C PHE A 220 4.15 2.71 17.38
N ASP A 221 4.04 1.52 16.79
CA ASP A 221 2.91 1.12 15.98
C ASP A 221 2.17 -0.06 16.64
N GLY A 222 0.89 0.15 16.96
CA GLY A 222 0.04 -0.78 17.68
C GLY A 222 -0.89 -1.60 16.79
N ALA A 223 -1.98 -2.09 17.39
CA ALA A 223 -3.03 -2.84 16.71
C ALA A 223 -3.75 -2.04 15.62
N ASN A 224 -4.44 -2.74 14.72
CA ASN A 224 -5.24 -2.17 13.64
C ASN A 224 -4.44 -1.31 12.65
N THR A 225 -3.24 -1.78 12.32
CA THR A 225 -2.32 -1.15 11.37
C THR A 225 -1.76 -2.19 10.42
N ILE A 226 -1.26 -1.77 9.27
CA ILE A 226 -0.58 -2.68 8.35
C ILE A 226 0.72 -3.25 8.99
N ILE A 227 1.30 -2.52 9.94
CA ILE A 227 2.45 -2.98 10.74
C ILE A 227 2.04 -4.19 11.59
N ASP A 228 0.89 -4.15 12.22
CA ASP A 228 0.33 -5.27 12.98
C ASP A 228 0.08 -6.48 12.09
N GLU A 229 -0.40 -6.24 10.87
CA GLU A 229 -0.63 -7.30 9.88
C GLU A 229 0.67 -7.99 9.47
N TRP A 230 1.72 -7.26 9.01
CA TRP A 230 2.93 -7.92 8.57
C TRP A 230 3.68 -8.63 9.71
N ILE A 231 3.61 -8.13 10.94
CA ILE A 231 4.13 -8.84 12.12
C ILE A 231 3.41 -10.17 12.28
N THR A 232 2.08 -10.17 12.18
CA THR A 232 1.24 -11.37 12.31
C THR A 232 1.48 -12.36 11.16
N TYR A 233 1.52 -11.89 9.91
CA TYR A 233 1.85 -12.72 8.76
C TYR A 233 3.23 -13.37 8.86
N SER A 234 4.19 -12.67 9.48
CA SER A 234 5.54 -13.21 9.74
C SER A 234 5.57 -14.29 10.84
N GLY A 235 4.43 -14.68 11.42
CA GLY A 235 4.33 -15.68 12.48
C GLY A 235 4.69 -15.14 13.87
N ALA A 236 4.79 -13.82 14.03
CA ALA A 236 5.14 -13.15 15.28
C ALA A 236 3.91 -12.58 15.99
N ILE A 237 4.13 -12.03 17.17
CA ILE A 237 3.14 -11.29 17.97
C ILE A 237 3.60 -9.84 18.05
N ASN A 238 2.73 -8.90 17.68
CA ASN A 238 2.99 -7.49 17.91
C ASN A 238 2.86 -7.19 19.44
N ALA A 239 3.98 -7.01 20.11
CA ALA A 239 4.01 -6.76 21.55
C ALA A 239 3.33 -5.43 21.93
N ALA A 240 3.30 -4.46 21.02
CA ALA A 240 2.65 -3.17 21.25
C ALA A 240 1.12 -3.26 21.13
N ALA A 241 0.57 -4.23 20.38
CA ALA A 241 -0.86 -4.37 20.18
C ALA A 241 -1.66 -4.66 21.46
N GLU A 242 -1.01 -5.13 22.52
CA GLU A 242 -1.66 -5.40 23.82
C GLU A 242 -2.13 -4.14 24.57
N GLY A 243 -1.83 -2.95 24.10
CA GLY A 243 -2.22 -1.72 24.80
C GLY A 243 -2.11 -0.47 23.96
N LEU A 244 -1.75 -0.61 22.69
CA LEU A 244 -1.59 0.48 21.76
C LEU A 244 -2.40 0.21 20.50
N GLU A 245 -3.07 1.23 19.97
CA GLU A 245 -3.82 1.17 18.73
C GLU A 245 -3.39 2.30 17.80
N GLY A 246 -3.26 1.98 16.52
CA GLY A 246 -2.87 2.94 15.48
C GLY A 246 -1.36 3.10 15.31
N ASN A 247 -0.98 3.94 14.34
CA ASN A 247 0.40 4.20 13.95
C ASN A 247 0.99 5.40 14.69
N LEU A 248 2.33 5.47 14.77
CA LEU A 248 3.08 6.66 15.20
C LEU A 248 2.61 7.18 16.57
N GLN A 249 2.33 6.28 17.49
CA GLN A 249 1.88 6.65 18.82
C GLN A 249 3.09 6.89 19.73
N THR A 250 3.24 8.12 20.21
CA THR A 250 4.30 8.47 21.16
C THR A 250 3.97 7.90 22.54
N ILE A 251 4.84 7.05 23.06
CA ILE A 251 4.67 6.35 24.33
C ILE A 251 5.85 6.63 25.28
N SER A 252 5.85 6.02 26.46
CA SER A 252 6.99 6.09 27.37
C SER A 252 7.92 4.87 27.24
N LEU A 253 9.19 5.03 27.61
CA LEU A 253 10.13 3.91 27.65
C LEU A 253 9.69 2.84 28.67
N GLU A 254 9.03 3.24 29.76
CA GLU A 254 8.45 2.32 30.72
C GLU A 254 7.42 1.38 30.10
N GLN A 255 6.63 1.88 29.14
CA GLN A 255 5.66 1.06 28.41
C GLN A 255 6.37 0.04 27.52
N VAL A 256 7.45 0.42 26.83
CA VAL A 256 8.26 -0.52 26.04
C VAL A 256 8.90 -1.59 26.93
N ILE A 257 9.36 -1.19 28.13
CA ILE A 257 9.92 -2.13 29.13
C ILE A 257 8.84 -3.09 29.65
N GLU A 258 7.59 -2.63 29.81
CA GLU A 258 6.48 -3.49 30.24
C GLU A 258 6.13 -4.53 29.16
N TRP A 259 6.18 -4.17 27.88
CA TRP A 259 6.00 -5.13 26.79
C TRP A 259 7.14 -6.14 26.69
N ASP A 260 8.36 -5.73 27.02
CA ASP A 260 9.61 -6.50 26.94
C ASP A 260 9.71 -7.39 25.68
N PRO A 261 9.72 -6.81 24.47
CA PRO A 261 9.76 -7.57 23.24
C PRO A 261 11.06 -8.38 23.09
N ASP A 262 10.97 -9.52 22.39
CA ASP A 262 12.14 -10.34 22.02
C ASP A 262 12.98 -9.67 20.93
N VAL A 263 12.33 -8.90 20.08
CA VAL A 263 12.90 -8.20 18.92
C VAL A 263 12.34 -6.79 18.84
N LEU A 264 13.22 -5.82 18.58
CA LEU A 264 12.86 -4.44 18.21
C LEU A 264 13.20 -4.20 16.74
N ILE A 265 12.26 -3.63 16.00
CA ILE A 265 12.48 -3.20 14.61
C ILE A 265 12.20 -1.70 14.53
N THR A 266 13.06 -0.94 13.87
CA THR A 266 12.88 0.50 13.67
C THR A 266 12.82 0.87 12.21
N GLY A 267 11.91 1.78 11.85
CA GLY A 267 11.85 2.44 10.54
C GLY A 267 12.95 3.51 10.35
N ARG A 268 14.11 3.36 11.02
CA ARG A 268 15.25 4.30 10.98
C ARG A 268 16.56 3.59 10.62
N PRO A 269 17.58 4.35 10.16
CA PRO A 269 18.85 3.78 9.76
C PRO A 269 19.60 3.09 10.93
N HIS A 270 20.55 2.25 10.56
CA HIS A 270 21.33 1.42 11.51
C HIS A 270 22.03 2.23 12.62
N SER A 271 22.35 3.49 12.39
CA SER A 271 22.89 4.38 13.45
C SER A 271 21.95 4.49 14.64
N GLN A 272 20.64 4.50 14.45
CA GLN A 272 19.67 4.51 15.56
C GLN A 272 19.66 3.17 16.32
N VAL A 273 19.85 2.05 15.61
CA VAL A 273 20.02 0.73 16.25
C VAL A 273 21.23 0.74 17.19
N GLU A 274 22.38 1.28 16.73
CA GLU A 274 23.58 1.41 17.55
C GLU A 274 23.36 2.32 18.78
N GLU A 275 22.62 3.42 18.61
CA GLU A 275 22.27 4.30 19.72
C GLU A 275 21.47 3.56 20.79
N VAL A 276 20.43 2.83 20.42
CA VAL A 276 19.60 2.04 21.37
C VAL A 276 20.40 0.94 22.05
N LEU A 277 21.23 0.21 21.31
CA LEU A 277 22.06 -0.86 21.88
C LEU A 277 23.11 -0.35 22.89
N ASN A 278 23.55 0.89 22.76
CA ASN A 278 24.56 1.49 23.63
C ASN A 278 23.98 2.38 24.75
N ASP A 279 22.68 2.69 24.72
CA ASP A 279 22.06 3.53 25.74
C ASP A 279 21.64 2.69 26.97
N PRO A 280 22.21 3.01 28.17
CA PRO A 280 21.86 2.30 29.42
C PRO A 280 20.36 2.31 29.76
N ALA A 281 19.58 3.27 29.26
CA ALA A 281 18.16 3.33 29.53
C ALA A 281 17.40 2.14 28.92
N TRP A 282 17.90 1.61 27.78
CA TRP A 282 17.33 0.48 27.05
C TRP A 282 17.89 -0.88 27.52
N ALA A 283 18.93 -0.89 28.31
CA ALA A 283 19.67 -2.12 28.70
C ALA A 283 18.82 -3.17 29.46
N ALA A 284 17.64 -2.79 29.96
CA ALA A 284 16.72 -3.70 30.65
C ALA A 284 15.96 -4.63 29.69
N LEU A 285 15.77 -4.23 28.43
CA LEU A 285 14.97 -4.96 27.45
C LEU A 285 15.63 -6.26 26.98
N THR A 286 14.83 -7.30 26.80
CA THR A 286 15.26 -8.60 26.27
C THR A 286 15.86 -8.47 24.89
N ALA A 287 15.25 -7.70 23.99
CA ALA A 287 15.77 -7.43 22.64
C ALA A 287 17.19 -6.83 22.69
N VAL A 288 17.42 -5.83 23.54
CA VAL A 288 18.72 -5.14 23.68
C VAL A 288 19.78 -6.05 24.26
N LYS A 289 19.46 -6.81 25.33
CA LYS A 289 20.37 -7.79 25.94
C LYS A 289 20.85 -8.84 24.96
N ASN A 290 19.99 -9.23 24.03
CA ASN A 290 20.27 -10.26 23.04
C ASN A 290 20.81 -9.69 21.71
N GLY A 291 20.96 -8.36 21.59
CA GLY A 291 21.39 -7.70 20.36
C GLY A 291 20.39 -7.82 19.21
N LYS A 292 19.10 -8.06 19.50
CA LYS A 292 18.02 -8.23 18.52
C LYS A 292 17.27 -6.92 18.29
N VAL A 293 17.99 -5.92 17.82
CA VAL A 293 17.47 -4.61 17.39
C VAL A 293 17.85 -4.42 15.93
N TYR A 294 16.89 -4.17 15.05
CA TYR A 294 17.10 -4.15 13.62
C TYR A 294 16.54 -2.89 12.97
N SER A 295 17.24 -2.38 11.94
CA SER A 295 16.67 -1.43 10.98
C SER A 295 15.78 -2.17 10.02
N ASN A 296 14.61 -1.60 9.74
CA ASN A 296 13.75 -2.07 8.67
C ASN A 296 14.38 -1.73 7.30
N PRO A 297 14.32 -2.59 6.28
CA PRO A 297 14.79 -2.25 4.95
C PRO A 297 14.07 -1.04 4.35
N ARG A 298 14.75 -0.31 3.47
CA ARG A 298 14.19 0.83 2.75
C ARG A 298 14.78 0.95 1.35
N GLY A 299 13.92 0.87 0.37
CA GLY A 299 14.25 1.11 -1.03
C GLY A 299 13.62 2.40 -1.56
N ILE A 300 12.79 2.29 -2.62
CA ILE A 300 12.05 3.46 -3.13
C ILE A 300 11.17 4.06 -2.05
N PHE A 301 10.61 3.22 -1.16
CA PHE A 301 9.93 3.65 0.06
C PHE A 301 10.31 2.73 1.23
N ALA A 302 9.81 3.02 2.44
CA ALA A 302 10.00 2.16 3.60
C ALA A 302 9.16 0.89 3.46
N TRP A 303 9.75 -0.29 3.73
CA TRP A 303 9.03 -1.56 3.57
C TRP A 303 7.97 -1.79 4.66
N ASP A 304 8.17 -1.18 5.82
CA ASP A 304 7.30 -1.34 6.98
C ASP A 304 5.91 -0.70 6.83
N ARG A 305 5.67 0.09 5.77
CA ARG A 305 4.39 0.79 5.59
C ARG A 305 4.13 1.29 4.18
N TYR A 306 2.95 1.04 3.67
CA TYR A 306 2.22 1.72 2.59
C TYR A 306 2.85 1.74 1.20
N GLY A 307 4.13 1.41 1.01
CA GLY A 307 4.76 1.35 -0.31
C GLY A 307 4.64 -0.03 -0.94
N VAL A 308 4.77 -0.14 -2.28
CA VAL A 308 4.64 -1.43 -2.99
C VAL A 308 5.68 -2.48 -2.57
N GLU A 309 6.84 -2.06 -2.06
CA GLU A 309 7.88 -2.93 -1.51
C GLU A 309 7.46 -3.59 -0.20
N GLU A 310 6.34 -3.19 0.40
CA GLU A 310 5.78 -3.86 1.57
C GLU A 310 5.44 -5.33 1.30
N ALA A 311 5.28 -5.72 0.04
CA ALA A 311 5.19 -7.11 -0.37
C ALA A 311 6.44 -7.96 0.02
N LEU A 312 7.58 -7.32 0.26
CA LEU A 312 8.83 -7.96 0.73
C LEU A 312 8.91 -8.04 2.26
N GLN A 313 8.15 -7.22 2.97
CA GLN A 313 8.25 -7.05 4.42
C GLN A 313 7.97 -8.35 5.23
N PRO A 314 6.87 -9.10 5.01
CA PRO A 314 6.62 -10.35 5.73
C PRO A 314 7.69 -11.40 5.46
N GLN A 315 8.21 -11.48 4.23
CA GLN A 315 9.26 -12.41 3.82
C GLN A 315 10.57 -12.12 4.55
N TRP A 316 10.99 -10.85 4.59
CA TRP A 316 12.15 -10.40 5.32
C TRP A 316 12.02 -10.66 6.81
N CYS A 317 10.90 -10.23 7.42
CA CYS A 317 10.68 -10.36 8.84
C CYS A 317 10.63 -11.83 9.27
N ALA A 318 9.88 -12.68 8.59
CA ALA A 318 9.79 -14.10 8.91
C ALA A 318 11.14 -14.81 8.78
N SER A 319 11.93 -14.52 7.72
CA SER A 319 13.27 -15.09 7.56
C SER A 319 14.27 -14.62 8.62
N LEU A 320 14.10 -13.38 9.11
CA LEU A 320 14.89 -12.84 10.23
C LEU A 320 14.55 -13.51 11.57
N LEU A 321 13.25 -13.75 11.82
CA LEU A 321 12.77 -14.29 13.08
C LEU A 321 12.93 -15.81 13.19
N TYR A 322 12.77 -16.52 12.09
CA TYR A 322 12.74 -17.99 12.00
C TYR A 322 13.69 -18.53 10.92
N PRO A 323 15.00 -18.24 10.97
CA PRO A 323 15.93 -18.56 9.88
C PRO A 323 15.94 -20.04 9.48
N ASP A 324 15.74 -20.96 10.44
CA ASP A 324 15.71 -22.40 10.19
C ASP A 324 14.54 -22.86 9.29
N ARG A 325 13.48 -22.02 9.17
CA ARG A 325 12.31 -22.27 8.32
C ARG A 325 12.45 -21.69 6.92
N PHE A 326 13.47 -20.86 6.72
CA PHE A 326 13.72 -20.10 5.49
C PHE A 326 15.14 -20.32 4.94
N GLU A 327 15.79 -21.49 5.24
CA GLU A 327 17.14 -21.82 4.78
C GLU A 327 17.28 -21.84 3.24
N ASP A 328 16.17 -22.06 2.53
CA ASP A 328 16.07 -22.08 1.07
C ASP A 328 15.76 -20.72 0.45
N PHE A 329 15.66 -19.65 1.25
CA PHE A 329 15.28 -18.32 0.83
C PHE A 329 16.42 -17.31 0.93
N ASP A 330 16.64 -16.54 -0.11
CA ASP A 330 17.58 -15.41 -0.14
C ASP A 330 16.82 -14.11 -0.41
N ILE A 331 16.62 -13.33 0.63
CA ILE A 331 15.92 -12.04 0.56
C ILE A 331 16.58 -11.07 -0.43
N LYS A 332 17.90 -11.12 -0.60
CA LYS A 332 18.61 -10.24 -1.53
C LYS A 332 18.25 -10.58 -3.00
N GLU A 333 18.19 -11.85 -3.33
CA GLU A 333 17.75 -12.27 -4.67
C GLU A 333 16.26 -11.95 -4.89
N GLU A 334 15.42 -12.02 -3.85
CA GLU A 334 14.01 -11.63 -3.92
C GLU A 334 13.84 -10.12 -4.16
N VAL A 335 14.63 -9.27 -3.50
CA VAL A 335 14.67 -7.82 -3.76
C VAL A 335 15.03 -7.52 -5.21
N LYS A 336 16.07 -8.19 -5.73
CA LYS A 336 16.50 -8.03 -7.14
C LYS A 336 15.40 -8.46 -8.11
N TYR A 337 14.72 -9.60 -7.81
CA TYR A 337 13.55 -10.05 -8.58
C TYR A 337 12.45 -9.01 -8.59
N PHE A 338 12.05 -8.52 -7.40
CA PHE A 338 10.98 -7.53 -7.25
C PHE A 338 11.25 -6.24 -8.05
N TYR A 339 12.46 -5.69 -7.92
CA TYR A 339 12.84 -4.47 -8.64
C TYR A 339 12.85 -4.65 -10.15
N LYS A 340 13.35 -5.80 -10.62
CA LYS A 340 13.35 -6.10 -12.05
C LYS A 340 11.94 -6.27 -12.61
N GLU A 341 11.09 -7.01 -11.90
CA GLU A 341 9.74 -7.38 -12.37
C GLU A 341 8.77 -6.20 -12.30
N PHE A 342 8.76 -5.48 -11.16
CA PHE A 342 7.74 -4.46 -10.89
C PHE A 342 8.22 -3.03 -11.07
N LEU A 343 9.52 -2.78 -11.03
CA LEU A 343 10.06 -1.42 -11.15
C LEU A 343 10.94 -1.24 -12.40
N GLY A 344 11.12 -2.30 -13.19
CA GLY A 344 11.92 -2.25 -14.42
C GLY A 344 13.40 -1.94 -14.19
N TYR A 345 13.92 -2.13 -12.95
CA TYR A 345 15.27 -1.76 -12.56
C TYR A 345 16.09 -3.00 -12.16
N GLU A 346 17.22 -3.22 -12.80
CA GLU A 346 18.13 -4.33 -12.47
C GLU A 346 19.12 -3.90 -11.38
N LEU A 347 18.82 -4.25 -10.13
CA LEU A 347 19.72 -4.00 -9.00
C LEU A 347 20.99 -4.84 -9.09
N THR A 348 22.11 -4.22 -8.77
CA THR A 348 23.35 -4.92 -8.43
C THR A 348 23.25 -5.57 -7.05
N ASP A 349 24.17 -6.50 -6.73
CA ASP A 349 24.25 -7.10 -5.39
C ASP A 349 24.55 -6.07 -4.29
N GLU A 350 25.30 -5.02 -4.63
CA GLU A 350 25.65 -3.92 -3.73
C GLU A 350 24.41 -3.05 -3.46
N GLU A 351 23.68 -2.68 -4.49
CA GLU A 351 22.45 -1.88 -4.35
C GLU A 351 21.36 -2.63 -3.56
N ALA A 352 21.16 -3.92 -3.83
CA ALA A 352 20.23 -4.74 -3.05
C ALA A 352 20.64 -4.81 -1.57
N GLN A 353 21.95 -4.90 -1.29
CA GLN A 353 22.45 -4.87 0.09
C GLN A 353 22.25 -3.49 0.75
N MET A 354 22.41 -2.40 0.00
CA MET A 354 22.15 -1.05 0.50
C MET A 354 20.69 -0.90 0.96
N ILE A 355 19.74 -1.38 0.15
CA ILE A 355 18.31 -1.39 0.49
C ILE A 355 18.06 -2.14 1.80
N LEU A 356 18.60 -3.36 1.91
CA LEU A 356 18.48 -4.18 3.12
C LEU A 356 19.11 -3.54 4.36
N ASN A 357 20.11 -2.69 4.19
CA ASN A 357 20.81 -1.97 5.26
C ASN A 357 20.19 -0.60 5.59
N TYR A 358 19.08 -0.22 4.96
CA TYR A 358 18.54 1.14 5.05
C TYR A 358 19.50 2.21 4.49
N GLU A 359 20.29 1.87 3.48
CA GLU A 359 21.22 2.78 2.82
C GLU A 359 20.65 3.23 1.47
N ALA A 360 21.05 4.41 1.02
CA ALA A 360 20.57 4.96 -0.24
C ALA A 360 21.69 5.70 -0.99
N PRO A 361 21.58 5.81 -2.33
CA PRO A 361 22.49 6.62 -3.10
C PRO A 361 22.41 8.10 -2.66
N THR A 362 23.54 8.80 -2.74
CA THR A 362 23.55 10.25 -2.52
C THR A 362 23.28 10.93 -3.85
N LEU A 363 22.13 11.59 -3.94
CA LEU A 363 21.73 12.34 -5.13
C LEU A 363 21.92 13.85 -4.93
N THR A 364 22.28 14.53 -6.01
CA THR A 364 22.41 15.97 -6.09
C THR A 364 21.70 16.49 -7.35
N GLU A 365 21.49 17.79 -7.46
CA GLU A 365 20.96 18.38 -8.70
C GLU A 365 21.80 18.06 -9.95
N ALA A 366 23.08 17.68 -9.77
CA ALA A 366 23.95 17.29 -10.88
C ALA A 366 23.57 15.91 -11.45
N ASP A 367 22.83 15.10 -10.70
CA ASP A 367 22.35 13.77 -11.11
C ASP A 367 21.03 13.84 -11.90
N ARG A 368 20.44 15.04 -11.98
CA ARG A 368 19.23 15.27 -12.78
C ARG A 368 19.53 14.99 -14.25
N PRO A 369 18.72 14.13 -14.91
CA PRO A 369 18.88 13.86 -16.33
C PRO A 369 18.84 15.14 -17.15
N ALA A 370 19.63 15.20 -18.22
CA ALA A 370 19.54 16.30 -19.19
C ALA A 370 18.18 16.23 -19.89
N ALA A 371 17.47 17.35 -19.93
CA ALA A 371 16.16 17.48 -20.56
C ALA A 371 16.19 17.20 -22.07
#